data_b162296f7d56609c5b6984c8abf5fce1
#
_entry.id   b162296f7d56609c5b6984c8abf5fce1
#
_cell.length_a   1.000
_cell.length_b   1.000
_cell.length_c   1.000
_cell.angle_alpha   90.00
_cell.angle_beta   90.00
_cell.angle_gamma   90.00
#
_symmetry.space_group_name_H-M   'P 1'
#
loop_
_entity.id
_entity.type
_entity.pdbx_description
1 polymer ?
#
loop_
_entity_poly.entity_id
_entity_poly.type
_entity_poly.pdbx_seq_one_letter_code
_entity_poly.pdbx_strand_id
1 'polypeptide(L)'
;QSEGLARELVHHIQNTRKAADFEIDDRIHLWVSGPAEIAEMLAVHGDWVKKETLAVSLEVSDAAAPGEASAQAGAYREELKVNGLPVTVEVAKA
;
A
#
# COMPACT_ATOMS: atom_id res chain seq x y z
N GLN A 1 -17.59 2.97 3.73
CA GLN A 1 -17.05 3.77 2.68
C GLN A 1 -15.56 3.88 2.75
N SER A 2 -14.99 5.11 2.85
CA SER A 2 -13.53 5.21 2.80
C SER A 2 -12.89 4.51 3.98
N GLU A 3 -13.54 4.48 5.12
CA GLU A 3 -12.98 3.76 6.26
C GLU A 3 -12.89 2.27 5.97
N GLY A 4 -13.91 1.71 5.32
CA GLY A 4 -13.88 0.32 4.93
C GLY A 4 -12.78 0.03 3.92
N LEU A 5 -12.59 0.94 2.97
CA LEU A 5 -11.50 0.79 2.00
C LEU A 5 -10.15 0.81 2.70
N ALA A 6 -9.98 1.71 3.66
CA ALA A 6 -8.70 1.80 4.36
C ALA A 6 -8.42 0.52 5.13
N ARG A 7 -9.43 -0.02 5.79
CA ARG A 7 -9.27 -1.25 6.55
C ARG A 7 -8.89 -2.41 5.66
N GLU A 8 -9.57 -2.52 4.54
CA GLU A 8 -9.29 -3.61 3.61
C GLU A 8 -7.89 -3.47 3.04
N LEU A 9 -7.49 -2.25 2.71
CA LEU A 9 -6.15 -2.03 2.19
C LEU A 9 -5.09 -2.41 3.23
N VAL A 10 -5.29 -2.02 4.48
CA VAL A 10 -4.35 -2.39 5.54
C VAL A 10 -4.24 -3.90 5.65
N HIS A 11 -5.35 -4.59 5.59
CA HIS A 11 -5.34 -6.04 5.68
C HIS A 11 -4.51 -6.65 4.55
N HIS A 12 -4.68 -6.15 3.33
CA HIS A 12 -3.90 -6.65 2.20
C HIS A 12 -2.42 -6.31 2.35
N ILE A 13 -2.12 -5.12 2.85
CA ILE A 13 -0.72 -4.74 3.04
C ILE A 13 -0.06 -5.65 4.08
N GLN A 14 -0.77 -5.98 5.16
CA GLN A 14 -0.23 -6.88 6.15
C GLN A 14 0.06 -8.26 5.54
N ASN A 15 -0.82 -8.74 4.69
CA ASN A 15 -0.58 -9.99 3.99
C ASN A 15 0.62 -9.87 3.05
N THR A 16 0.76 -8.73 2.38
CA THR A 16 1.89 -8.49 1.50
C THR A 16 3.20 -8.52 2.28
N ARG A 17 3.21 -7.93 3.47
CA ARG A 17 4.40 -7.96 4.31
C ARG A 17 4.77 -9.39 4.68
N LYS A 18 3.79 -10.21 5.00
CA LYS A 18 4.04 -11.62 5.29
C LYS A 18 4.60 -12.35 4.09
N ALA A 19 4.03 -12.09 2.92
CA ALA A 19 4.50 -12.73 1.69
C ALA A 19 5.93 -12.31 1.36
N ALA A 20 6.30 -11.10 1.70
CA ALA A 20 7.64 -10.58 1.48
C ALA A 20 8.61 -11.01 2.58
N ASP A 21 8.12 -11.73 3.58
CA ASP A 21 8.95 -12.24 4.68
C ASP A 21 9.50 -11.12 5.55
N PHE A 22 8.73 -10.06 5.73
CA PHE A 22 9.11 -8.97 6.62
C PHE A 22 8.75 -9.34 8.05
N GLU A 23 9.54 -8.81 8.99
CA GLU A 23 9.25 -9.00 10.40
C GLU A 23 8.06 -8.14 10.80
N ILE A 24 7.44 -8.51 11.92
CA ILE A 24 6.24 -7.82 12.35
C ILE A 24 6.52 -6.36 12.70
N ASP A 25 7.74 -6.07 13.16
CA ASP A 25 8.10 -4.71 13.54
C ASP A 25 9.01 -4.01 12.54
N ASP A 26 9.20 -4.60 11.36
CA ASP A 26 9.95 -3.94 10.31
C ASP A 26 9.21 -2.71 9.83
N ARG A 27 9.93 -1.60 9.69
CA ARG A 27 9.38 -0.42 9.03
C ARG A 27 9.51 -0.57 7.54
N ILE A 28 8.58 0.03 6.82
CA ILE A 28 8.56 -0.12 5.36
C ILE A 28 8.36 1.22 4.69
N HIS A 29 8.76 1.27 3.44
CA HIS A 29 8.30 2.29 2.51
C HIS A 29 7.17 1.67 1.71
N LEU A 30 6.09 2.43 1.53
CA LEU A 30 4.87 1.90 0.93
C LEU A 30 4.50 2.73 -0.29
N TRP A 31 4.25 2.04 -1.40
CA TRP A 31 3.75 2.67 -2.62
C TRP A 31 2.44 2.01 -2.98
N VAL A 32 1.44 2.83 -3.30
CA VAL A 32 0.11 2.33 -3.65
C VAL A 32 -0.30 2.98 -4.96
N SER A 33 -0.71 2.16 -5.91
CA SER A 33 -1.27 2.63 -7.18
C SER A 33 -2.70 2.15 -7.30
N GLY A 34 -3.61 3.03 -7.70
CA GLY A 34 -5.00 2.63 -7.84
C GLY A 34 -5.84 3.74 -8.42
N PRO A 35 -7.14 3.49 -8.53
CA PRO A 35 -8.04 4.54 -9.05
C PRO A 35 -8.18 5.69 -8.07
N ALA A 36 -8.89 6.74 -8.51
CA ALA A 36 -9.01 7.95 -7.72
C ALA A 36 -9.61 7.69 -6.35
N GLU A 37 -10.51 6.71 -6.23
CA GLU A 37 -11.10 6.40 -4.92
C GLU A 37 -10.05 6.00 -3.91
N ILE A 38 -9.04 5.27 -4.36
CA ILE A 38 -7.96 4.85 -3.47
C ILE A 38 -7.13 6.06 -3.06
N ALA A 39 -6.81 6.94 -4.02
CA ALA A 39 -6.04 8.13 -3.70
C ALA A 39 -6.80 9.03 -2.73
N GLU A 40 -8.10 9.18 -2.93
CA GLU A 40 -8.91 10.00 -2.04
C GLU A 40 -8.98 9.40 -0.64
N MET A 41 -9.13 8.08 -0.57
CA MET A 41 -9.15 7.41 0.72
C MET A 41 -7.82 7.61 1.46
N LEU A 42 -6.71 7.51 0.76
CA LEU A 42 -5.42 7.68 1.38
C LEU A 42 -5.15 9.13 1.75
N ALA A 43 -5.75 10.09 1.05
CA ALA A 43 -5.62 11.48 1.46
C ALA A 43 -6.27 11.73 2.82
N VAL A 44 -7.31 10.97 3.14
CA VAL A 44 -8.02 11.13 4.40
C VAL A 44 -7.44 10.20 5.47
N HIS A 45 -7.19 8.95 5.11
CA HIS A 45 -6.83 7.92 6.08
C HIS A 45 -5.38 7.46 5.96
N GLY A 46 -4.57 8.15 5.17
CA GLY A 46 -3.20 7.72 4.93
C GLY A 46 -2.37 7.61 6.19
N ASP A 47 -2.53 8.54 7.12
CA ASP A 47 -1.77 8.50 8.36
C ASP A 47 -2.11 7.25 9.16
N TRP A 48 -3.38 6.88 9.18
CA TRP A 48 -3.81 5.68 9.87
C TRP A 48 -3.25 4.44 9.19
N VAL A 49 -3.27 4.41 7.86
CA VAL A 49 -2.73 3.28 7.12
C VAL A 49 -1.24 3.13 7.39
N LYS A 50 -0.51 4.25 7.40
CA LYS A 50 0.93 4.19 7.71
C LYS A 50 1.17 3.65 9.10
N LYS A 51 0.38 4.10 10.06
CA LYS A 51 0.54 3.66 11.43
C LYS A 51 0.28 2.16 11.56
N GLU A 52 -0.77 1.67 10.90
CA GLU A 52 -1.14 0.26 11.02
C GLU A 52 -0.16 -0.65 10.32
N THR A 53 0.47 -0.19 9.26
CA THR A 53 1.38 -1.01 8.47
C THR A 53 2.85 -0.71 8.77
N LEU A 54 3.13 0.19 9.69
CA LEU A 54 4.49 0.62 10.05
C LEU A 54 5.23 1.21 8.85
N ALA A 55 4.50 1.90 7.99
CA ALA A 55 5.11 2.56 6.85
C ALA A 55 5.67 3.90 7.28
N VAL A 56 6.95 4.12 7.02
CA VAL A 56 7.58 5.41 7.31
C VAL A 56 7.32 6.40 6.20
N SER A 57 6.92 5.92 5.03
CA SER A 57 6.53 6.79 3.94
C SER A 57 5.43 6.10 3.14
N LEU A 58 4.56 6.91 2.56
CA LEU A 58 3.47 6.42 1.73
C LEU A 58 3.39 7.29 0.51
N GLU A 59 3.50 6.67 -0.66
CA GLU A 59 3.37 7.36 -1.92
C GLU A 59 2.18 6.77 -2.66
N VAL A 60 1.38 7.64 -3.25
CA VAL A 60 0.19 7.22 -3.97
C VAL A 60 0.36 7.62 -5.42
N SER A 61 0.14 6.67 -6.31
CA SER A 61 0.28 6.89 -7.74
C SER A 61 -1.03 6.64 -8.45
N ASP A 62 -1.20 7.32 -9.58
CA ASP A 62 -2.30 7.06 -10.47
C ASP A 62 -2.17 5.65 -11.03
N ALA A 63 -3.30 4.97 -11.22
CA ALA A 63 -3.27 3.64 -11.82
C ALA A 63 -2.68 3.65 -13.23
N ALA A 64 -2.70 4.80 -13.88
CA ALA A 64 -2.15 4.90 -15.24
C ALA A 64 -0.63 4.78 -15.27
N ALA A 65 0.04 4.93 -14.13
CA ALA A 65 1.49 4.86 -14.09
C ALA A 65 1.96 3.85 -13.05
N PRO A 66 1.44 2.62 -13.09
CA PRO A 66 1.85 1.63 -12.09
C PRO A 66 3.29 1.22 -12.32
N GLY A 67 4.02 1.10 -11.29
CA GLY A 67 5.36 0.60 -11.40
C GLY A 67 6.44 1.63 -11.63
N GLU A 68 6.05 2.87 -11.88
CA GLU A 68 7.04 3.91 -12.06
C GLU A 68 7.84 4.13 -10.79
N ALA A 69 7.18 4.07 -9.68
CA ALA A 69 7.84 4.31 -8.40
C ALA A 69 8.59 3.09 -7.91
N SER A 70 8.45 1.97 -8.56
CA SER A 70 8.90 0.72 -8.01
C SER A 70 10.25 0.32 -8.57
N ALA A 71 11.21 1.15 -8.41
CA ALA A 71 12.52 0.82 -8.92
C ALA A 71 13.46 0.35 -7.82
N GLN A 72 13.00 0.15 -6.62
CA GLN A 72 13.89 -0.17 -5.51
C GLN A 72 14.25 -1.64 -5.50
N ALA A 73 15.53 -1.91 -5.38
CA ALA A 73 15.99 -3.28 -5.22
C ALA A 73 15.46 -3.82 -3.90
N GLY A 74 14.95 -5.04 -3.93
CA GLY A 74 14.41 -5.65 -2.73
C GLY A 74 12.97 -5.30 -2.42
N ALA A 75 12.34 -4.48 -3.25
CA ALA A 75 10.93 -4.18 -3.05
C ALA A 75 10.07 -5.35 -3.48
N TYR A 76 8.96 -5.54 -2.80
CA TYR A 76 8.00 -6.58 -3.12
C TYR A 76 6.71 -5.91 -3.60
N ARG A 77 6.24 -6.33 -4.76
CA ARG A 77 5.05 -5.76 -5.36
C ARG A 77 3.97 -6.82 -5.48
N GLU A 78 2.75 -6.42 -5.22
CA GLU A 78 1.62 -7.32 -5.34
C GLU A 78 0.44 -6.56 -5.92
N GLU A 79 -0.26 -7.20 -6.86
CA GLU A 79 -1.49 -6.66 -7.42
C GLU A 79 -2.66 -7.32 -6.71
N LEU A 80 -3.61 -6.51 -6.30
CA LEU A 80 -4.74 -7.02 -5.54
C LEU A 80 -5.95 -6.18 -5.83
N LYS A 81 -7.07 -6.59 -5.26
CA LYS A 81 -8.30 -5.82 -5.38
C LYS A 81 -8.80 -5.45 -4.01
N VAL A 82 -9.12 -4.18 -3.85
CA VAL A 82 -9.70 -3.66 -2.62
C VAL A 82 -11.10 -3.22 -2.96
N ASN A 83 -12.09 -3.93 -2.42
CA ASN A 83 -13.50 -3.64 -2.68
C ASN A 83 -13.80 -3.62 -4.18
N GLY A 84 -13.16 -4.55 -4.92
CA GLY A 84 -13.35 -4.63 -6.36
C GLY A 84 -12.52 -3.67 -7.18
N LEU A 85 -11.77 -2.79 -6.54
CA LEU A 85 -10.95 -1.81 -7.26
C LEU A 85 -9.54 -2.36 -7.44
N PRO A 86 -8.97 -2.27 -8.64
CA PRO A 86 -7.61 -2.77 -8.84
C PRO A 86 -6.59 -1.87 -8.15
N VAL A 87 -5.73 -2.48 -7.37
CA VAL A 87 -4.74 -1.75 -6.59
C VAL A 87 -3.42 -2.50 -6.69
N THR A 88 -2.34 -1.78 -6.90
CA THR A 88 -1.00 -2.33 -6.85
C THR A 88 -0.31 -1.77 -5.61
N VAL A 89 0.24 -2.66 -4.80
CA VAL A 89 0.92 -2.29 -3.57
C VAL A 89 2.36 -2.74 -3.68
N GLU A 90 3.27 -1.88 -3.28
CA GLU A 90 4.68 -2.21 -3.26
C GLU A 90 5.25 -1.82 -1.91
N VAL A 91 6.05 -2.71 -1.33
CA VAL A 91 6.66 -2.46 -0.02
C VAL A 91 8.15 -2.75 -0.11
N ALA A 92 8.92 -1.98 0.64
CA ALA A 92 10.35 -2.20 0.77
C ALA A 92 10.74 -1.89 2.19
N LYS A 93 11.73 -2.60 2.71
CA LYS A 93 12.20 -2.31 4.05
C LYS A 93 12.79 -0.91 4.13
N ALA A 94 12.45 -0.23 5.18
CA ALA A 94 12.98 1.10 5.42
C ALA A 94 14.39 1.02 5.98
#